data_86bf9f8bfd601f46efbed405ef77fc7f
#
_entry.id   86bf9f8bfd601f46efbed405ef77fc7f
#
_cell.length_a   1.000
_cell.length_b   1.000
_cell.length_c   1.000
_cell.angle_alpha   90.00
_cell.angle_beta   90.00
_cell.angle_gamma   90.00
#
_symmetry.space_group_name_H-M   'P 1'
#
loop_
_entity.id
_entity.type
_entity.pdbx_description
1 polymer ?
#
loop_
_entity_poly.entity_id
_entity_poly.type
_entity_poly.pdbx_seq_one_letter_code
_entity_poly.pdbx_strand_id
1 'polypeptide(L)'
;MRRFAFVCIALGLWACSPAPAPSTSASPSPVEAGSCAEPCPSASATSGPFKLELVLPRVDWKSGEPLTGTVTLSYAGPKATTIFGSAGLMNFQYTQVGGPHKTSPVSTAECGRYEIGPTTPMSTALSKSGGFTDEDPDAAWLRSFLTAPDVRLPAGTWDVTALADFTEGDSCGAGGRSMAATVRVTVRD
;
A
#
# COMPACT_ATOMS: atom_id res chain seq x y z
N MET A 1 53.53 -6.70 -50.94
CA MET A 1 52.95 -7.49 -52.07
C MET A 1 51.44 -7.61 -51.92
N ARG A 2 50.73 -7.07 -52.91
CA ARG A 2 49.43 -7.49 -53.46
C ARG A 2 48.28 -7.68 -52.44
N ARG A 3 47.25 -6.78 -52.42
CA ARG A 3 46.02 -6.76 -53.26
C ARG A 3 45.06 -7.88 -52.82
N PHE A 4 43.80 -7.61 -52.41
CA PHE A 4 42.66 -7.22 -53.22
C PHE A 4 41.51 -6.70 -52.35
N ALA A 5 40.84 -5.67 -52.85
CA ALA A 5 39.57 -5.18 -52.39
C ALA A 5 38.43 -6.12 -52.82
N PHE A 6 37.40 -6.27 -51.98
CA PHE A 6 36.07 -6.64 -52.42
C PHE A 6 35.04 -5.77 -51.71
N VAL A 7 34.43 -4.93 -52.55
CA VAL A 7 33.25 -4.15 -52.21
C VAL A 7 32.04 -5.04 -52.50
N CYS A 8 31.24 -5.33 -51.47
CA CYS A 8 29.90 -5.85 -51.67
C CYS A 8 28.91 -4.86 -51.12
N ILE A 9 28.26 -4.11 -52.02
CA ILE A 9 27.11 -3.27 -51.77
C ILE A 9 25.89 -4.19 -51.66
N ALA A 10 25.31 -4.33 -50.51
CA ALA A 10 24.01 -4.95 -50.31
C ALA A 10 22.99 -3.86 -49.95
N LEU A 11 22.14 -3.55 -50.91
CA LEU A 11 20.95 -2.75 -50.78
C LEU A 11 19.93 -3.53 -49.90
N GLY A 12 19.80 -3.20 -48.66
CA GLY A 12 18.77 -3.72 -47.76
C GLY A 12 17.55 -2.79 -47.76
N LEU A 13 16.46 -3.32 -48.29
CA LEU A 13 15.12 -2.70 -48.24
C LEU A 13 14.69 -2.45 -46.80
N TRP A 14 14.53 -1.19 -46.42
CA TRP A 14 13.91 -0.79 -45.16
C TRP A 14 12.41 -1.03 -45.28
N ALA A 15 11.95 -2.14 -44.70
CA ALA A 15 10.54 -2.36 -44.41
C ALA A 15 10.16 -1.43 -43.24
N CYS A 16 9.34 -0.42 -43.53
CA CYS A 16 8.66 0.36 -42.49
C CYS A 16 7.70 -0.56 -41.72
N SER A 17 8.11 -1.01 -40.54
CA SER A 17 7.17 -1.58 -39.55
C SER A 17 6.37 -0.44 -38.94
N PRO A 18 5.03 -0.53 -38.94
CA PRO A 18 4.22 0.44 -38.19
C PRO A 18 4.54 0.32 -36.70
N ALA A 19 4.85 1.44 -36.06
CA ALA A 19 5.05 1.54 -34.62
C ALA A 19 3.77 1.06 -33.90
N PRO A 20 3.90 0.24 -32.83
CA PRO A 20 2.74 -0.12 -32.02
C PRO A 20 2.15 1.16 -31.41
N ALA A 21 0.84 1.30 -31.53
CA ALA A 21 0.10 2.39 -30.91
C ALA A 21 0.36 2.42 -29.41
N PRO A 22 0.49 3.60 -28.79
CA PRO A 22 0.66 3.70 -27.33
C PRO A 22 -0.55 3.07 -26.68
N SER A 23 -0.30 2.02 -25.88
CA SER A 23 -1.32 1.42 -25.02
C SER A 23 -1.77 2.50 -24.04
N THR A 24 -3.01 2.93 -24.17
CA THR A 24 -3.65 3.83 -23.23
C THR A 24 -3.72 3.09 -21.90
N SER A 25 -2.84 3.46 -20.97
CA SER A 25 -2.87 2.98 -19.60
C SER A 25 -4.21 3.41 -19.03
N ALA A 26 -5.12 2.47 -18.81
CA ALA A 26 -6.38 2.73 -18.14
C ALA A 26 -6.04 3.29 -16.75
N SER A 27 -6.41 4.54 -16.50
CA SER A 27 -6.35 5.12 -15.17
C SER A 27 -7.18 4.23 -14.23
N PRO A 28 -6.67 3.79 -13.08
CA PRO A 28 -7.46 3.00 -12.16
C PRO A 28 -8.69 3.83 -11.78
N SER A 29 -9.86 3.28 -12.01
CA SER A 29 -11.12 3.87 -11.54
C SER A 29 -11.02 4.09 -10.03
N PRO A 30 -11.55 5.20 -9.49
CA PRO A 30 -11.63 5.39 -8.06
C PRO A 30 -12.34 4.16 -7.46
N VAL A 31 -11.70 3.51 -6.50
CA VAL A 31 -12.33 2.46 -5.72
C VAL A 31 -13.55 3.11 -5.05
N GLU A 32 -14.75 2.71 -5.43
CA GLU A 32 -15.96 3.12 -4.73
C GLU A 32 -15.79 2.71 -3.27
N ALA A 33 -15.66 3.72 -2.41
CA ALA A 33 -15.71 3.51 -0.97
C ALA A 33 -17.07 2.88 -0.66
N GLY A 34 -17.06 1.61 -0.27
CA GLY A 34 -18.27 0.87 0.02
C GLY A 34 -19.14 1.68 1.00
N SER A 35 -20.37 1.97 0.59
CA SER A 35 -21.34 2.67 1.43
C SER A 35 -21.52 1.91 2.73
N CYS A 36 -21.13 2.53 3.85
CA CYS A 36 -21.37 2.00 5.19
C CYS A 36 -22.64 2.63 5.78
N ALA A 37 -23.29 1.91 6.68
CA ALA A 37 -24.31 2.51 7.53
C ALA A 37 -23.61 3.48 8.50
N GLU A 38 -23.85 4.77 8.39
CA GLU A 38 -23.23 5.76 9.26
C GLU A 38 -23.69 5.64 10.73
N PRO A 39 -22.76 5.79 11.69
CA PRO A 39 -21.34 6.08 11.50
C PRO A 39 -20.51 4.84 11.14
N CYS A 40 -19.64 4.96 10.12
CA CYS A 40 -18.70 3.90 9.77
C CYS A 40 -17.75 3.59 10.92
N PRO A 41 -17.43 2.30 11.17
CA PRO A 41 -16.36 1.94 12.08
C PRO A 41 -15.04 2.61 11.67
N SER A 42 -14.51 3.45 12.54
CA SER A 42 -13.29 4.19 12.25
C SER A 42 -12.40 4.33 13.48
N ALA A 43 -11.12 4.52 13.22
CA ALA A 43 -10.13 4.90 14.21
C ALA A 43 -9.20 5.96 13.64
N SER A 44 -8.68 6.83 14.49
CA SER A 44 -7.72 7.82 14.06
C SER A 44 -6.61 8.05 15.07
N ALA A 45 -5.45 8.48 14.57
CA ALA A 45 -4.32 8.94 15.34
C ALA A 45 -3.91 10.33 14.82
N THR A 46 -3.38 11.17 15.71
CA THR A 46 -2.87 12.50 15.36
C THR A 46 -1.41 12.65 15.80
N SER A 47 -0.62 13.35 15.01
CA SER A 47 0.75 13.71 15.36
C SER A 47 1.06 15.09 14.77
N GLY A 48 1.07 16.13 15.62
CA GLY A 48 1.15 17.51 15.19
C GLY A 48 -0.02 17.87 14.28
N PRO A 49 0.24 18.42 13.07
CA PRO A 49 -0.81 18.79 12.12
C PRO A 49 -1.33 17.60 11.28
N PHE A 50 -0.81 16.38 11.48
CA PHE A 50 -1.20 15.20 10.71
C PHE A 50 -2.27 14.39 11.45
N LYS A 51 -3.22 13.84 10.67
CA LYS A 51 -4.23 12.88 11.14
C LYS A 51 -4.20 11.67 10.20
N LEU A 52 -3.98 10.49 10.76
CA LEU A 52 -4.19 9.20 10.11
C LEU A 52 -5.57 8.69 10.49
N GLU A 53 -6.38 8.28 9.53
CA GLU A 53 -7.73 7.77 9.76
C GLU A 53 -7.94 6.48 8.98
N LEU A 54 -8.36 5.43 9.68
CA LEU A 54 -8.77 4.15 9.12
C LEU A 54 -10.29 4.06 9.21
N VAL A 55 -10.95 3.81 8.06
CA VAL A 55 -12.40 3.64 7.97
C VAL A 55 -12.70 2.29 7.33
N LEU A 56 -13.56 1.51 7.98
CA LEU A 56 -14.08 0.25 7.46
C LEU A 56 -15.58 0.37 7.19
N PRO A 57 -16.14 -0.33 6.20
CA PRO A 57 -17.59 -0.30 5.94
C PRO A 57 -18.40 -1.00 7.05
N ARG A 58 -17.77 -1.93 7.82
CA ARG A 58 -18.39 -2.69 8.90
C ARG A 58 -17.33 -3.32 9.80
N VAL A 59 -17.78 -3.91 10.93
CA VAL A 59 -16.91 -4.66 11.86
C VAL A 59 -17.12 -6.17 11.81
N ASP A 60 -18.23 -6.63 11.27
CA ASP A 60 -18.56 -8.07 11.16
C ASP A 60 -18.35 -8.57 9.73
N TRP A 61 -17.56 -9.61 9.58
CA TRP A 61 -17.14 -10.21 8.31
C TRP A 61 -17.35 -11.73 8.33
N LYS A 62 -17.39 -12.35 7.15
CA LYS A 62 -17.34 -13.80 7.03
C LYS A 62 -15.92 -14.29 6.76
N SER A 63 -15.60 -15.46 7.24
CA SER A 63 -14.33 -16.13 6.96
C SER A 63 -14.11 -16.27 5.46
N GLY A 64 -12.93 -15.88 4.99
CA GLY A 64 -12.59 -15.86 3.57
C GLY A 64 -13.26 -14.77 2.72
N GLU A 65 -14.09 -13.90 3.29
CA GLU A 65 -14.60 -12.72 2.60
C GLU A 65 -13.49 -11.65 2.47
N PRO A 66 -13.39 -10.94 1.32
CA PRO A 66 -12.46 -9.85 1.17
C PRO A 66 -12.75 -8.71 2.15
N LEU A 67 -11.81 -8.41 3.02
CA LEU A 67 -11.88 -7.28 3.95
C LEU A 67 -11.46 -6.01 3.19
N THR A 68 -12.33 -5.00 3.23
CA THR A 68 -12.11 -3.72 2.54
C THR A 68 -12.12 -2.56 3.53
N GLY A 69 -11.50 -1.47 3.15
CA GLY A 69 -11.45 -0.25 3.95
C GLY A 69 -10.56 0.79 3.29
N THR A 70 -10.57 1.99 3.85
CA THR A 70 -9.77 3.11 3.35
C THR A 70 -8.97 3.71 4.49
N VAL A 71 -7.72 4.05 4.20
CA VAL A 71 -6.87 4.83 5.09
C VAL A 71 -6.58 6.17 4.45
N THR A 72 -6.68 7.21 5.25
CA THR A 72 -6.40 8.58 4.81
C THR A 72 -5.41 9.23 5.77
N LEU A 73 -4.33 9.76 5.22
CA LEU A 73 -3.43 10.68 5.91
C LEU A 73 -3.78 12.10 5.47
N SER A 74 -4.18 12.95 6.41
CA SER A 74 -4.52 14.35 6.19
C SER A 74 -3.56 15.28 6.94
N TYR A 75 -3.47 16.52 6.46
CA TYR A 75 -2.60 17.54 7.00
C TYR A 75 -3.37 18.85 7.21
N ALA A 76 -3.34 19.39 8.43
CA ALA A 76 -4.06 20.59 8.83
C ALA A 76 -3.17 21.85 8.90
N GLY A 77 -1.97 21.81 8.33
CA GLY A 77 -1.09 22.98 8.29
C GLY A 77 -1.57 24.05 7.29
N PRO A 78 -1.06 25.27 7.38
CA PRO A 78 -1.53 26.40 6.57
C PRO A 78 -1.12 26.35 5.10
N LYS A 79 -0.12 25.56 4.76
CA LYS A 79 0.43 25.40 3.40
C LYS A 79 0.82 23.93 3.20
N ALA A 80 0.82 23.50 1.94
CA ALA A 80 1.37 22.19 1.59
C ALA A 80 2.81 22.01 2.09
N THR A 81 3.15 20.80 2.49
CA THR A 81 4.48 20.41 2.95
C THR A 81 4.94 19.15 2.25
N THR A 82 6.24 18.93 2.27
CA THR A 82 6.85 17.68 1.80
C THR A 82 7.14 16.78 2.99
N ILE A 83 6.80 15.52 2.84
CA ILE A 83 7.16 14.46 3.79
C ILE A 83 7.93 13.36 3.04
N PHE A 84 8.76 12.64 3.76
CA PHE A 84 9.57 11.55 3.22
C PHE A 84 9.30 10.27 4.00
N GLY A 85 9.15 9.17 3.28
CA GLY A 85 8.91 7.86 3.88
C GLY A 85 9.25 6.75 2.90
N SER A 86 9.07 5.51 3.32
CA SER A 86 9.24 4.35 2.43
C SER A 86 8.24 4.36 1.28
N ALA A 87 8.52 3.62 0.21
CA ALA A 87 7.52 3.33 -0.81
C ALA A 87 6.31 2.64 -0.14
N GLY A 88 5.10 3.17 -0.37
CA GLY A 88 3.92 2.79 0.40
C GLY A 88 3.93 3.42 1.80
N LEU A 89 3.85 4.77 1.84
CA LEU A 89 3.86 5.58 3.07
C LEU A 89 2.91 5.07 4.17
N MET A 90 1.78 4.46 3.77
CA MET A 90 0.81 3.84 4.67
C MET A 90 0.86 2.32 4.52
N ASN A 91 1.09 1.63 5.63
CA ASN A 91 1.17 0.18 5.73
C ASN A 91 0.06 -0.37 6.62
N PHE A 92 -0.13 -1.69 6.60
CA PHE A 92 -1.18 -2.34 7.35
C PHE A 92 -0.65 -3.53 8.14
N GLN A 93 -1.11 -3.64 9.38
CA GLN A 93 -0.86 -4.79 10.24
C GLN A 93 -2.19 -5.44 10.60
N TYR A 94 -2.22 -6.76 10.55
CA TYR A 94 -3.36 -7.59 10.95
C TYR A 94 -2.91 -8.48 12.10
N THR A 95 -3.58 -8.37 13.25
CA THR A 95 -3.23 -9.14 14.45
C THR A 95 -4.47 -9.85 14.98
N GLN A 96 -4.42 -11.17 15.03
CA GLN A 96 -5.49 -11.97 15.64
C GLN A 96 -5.43 -11.85 17.16
N VAL A 97 -6.52 -11.38 17.76
CA VAL A 97 -6.61 -11.20 19.22
C VAL A 97 -6.76 -12.57 19.88
N GLY A 98 -5.81 -12.93 20.71
CA GLY A 98 -5.79 -14.23 21.39
C GLY A 98 -5.46 -15.43 20.48
N GLY A 99 -5.07 -15.18 19.23
CA GLY A 99 -4.66 -16.21 18.28
C GLY A 99 -3.18 -16.05 17.84
N PRO A 100 -2.69 -16.98 17.02
CA PRO A 100 -1.28 -17.00 16.62
C PRO A 100 -0.98 -16.02 15.47
N HIS A 101 -1.99 -15.64 14.66
CA HIS A 101 -1.78 -14.96 13.39
C HIS A 101 -1.47 -13.47 13.56
N LYS A 102 -0.35 -13.05 13.00
CA LYS A 102 0.05 -11.64 12.97
C LYS A 102 0.89 -11.36 11.73
N THR A 103 0.60 -10.25 11.04
CA THR A 103 1.49 -9.74 10.00
C THR A 103 2.47 -8.72 10.58
N SER A 104 3.65 -8.65 10.01
CA SER A 104 4.63 -7.60 10.30
C SER A 104 4.88 -6.82 9.00
N PRO A 105 4.34 -5.60 8.87
CA PRO A 105 4.58 -4.81 7.68
C PRO A 105 6.07 -4.52 7.52
N VAL A 106 6.54 -4.59 6.28
CA VAL A 106 7.93 -4.30 5.92
C VAL A 106 7.94 -2.98 5.17
N SER A 107 8.76 -2.06 5.63
CA SER A 107 9.07 -0.83 4.93
C SER A 107 10.23 -1.07 3.96
N THR A 108 10.11 -0.59 2.74
CA THR A 108 11.22 -0.62 1.78
C THR A 108 12.30 0.40 2.18
N ALA A 109 13.54 0.12 1.82
CA ALA A 109 14.66 1.06 2.06
C ALA A 109 14.60 2.31 1.14
N GLU A 110 13.68 2.35 0.19
CA GLU A 110 13.49 3.49 -0.69
C GLU A 110 12.93 4.69 0.07
N CYS A 111 13.55 5.85 -0.12
CA CYS A 111 13.08 7.11 0.43
C CYS A 111 12.23 7.83 -0.61
N GLY A 112 10.91 7.66 -0.52
CA GLY A 112 9.95 8.36 -1.35
C GLY A 112 9.71 9.79 -0.85
N ARG A 113 9.48 10.71 -1.78
CA ARG A 113 9.07 12.10 -1.51
C ARG A 113 7.59 12.26 -1.82
N TYR A 114 6.85 12.79 -0.87
CA TYR A 114 5.40 12.99 -0.99
C TYR A 114 5.03 14.43 -0.65
N GLU A 115 4.11 15.01 -1.41
CA GLU A 115 3.51 16.31 -1.11
C GLU A 115 2.13 16.13 -0.51
N ILE A 116 1.89 16.77 0.62
CA ILE A 116 0.60 16.75 1.31
C ILE A 116 0.20 18.17 1.69
N GLY A 117 -1.07 18.49 1.53
CA GLY A 117 -1.61 19.82 1.82
C GLY A 117 -2.96 19.76 2.51
N PRO A 118 -3.45 20.91 3.00
CA PRO A 118 -4.72 20.98 3.73
C PRO A 118 -5.94 20.53 2.92
N THR A 119 -5.84 20.60 1.59
CA THR A 119 -6.92 20.19 0.65
C THR A 119 -6.56 18.96 -0.19
N THR A 120 -5.39 18.38 0.01
CA THR A 120 -4.86 17.24 -0.76
C THR A 120 -4.44 16.12 0.17
N PRO A 121 -5.38 15.42 0.84
CA PRO A 121 -5.06 14.26 1.65
C PRO A 121 -4.57 13.11 0.77
N MET A 122 -3.84 12.19 1.36
CA MET A 122 -3.41 10.96 0.72
C MET A 122 -4.29 9.81 1.20
N SER A 123 -4.86 9.05 0.28
CA SER A 123 -5.71 7.91 0.62
C SER A 123 -5.29 6.66 -0.12
N THR A 124 -5.44 5.52 0.54
CA THR A 124 -5.20 4.19 -0.04
C THR A 124 -6.20 3.17 0.50
N ALA A 125 -6.52 2.17 -0.31
CA ALA A 125 -7.31 1.02 0.15
C ALA A 125 -6.46 0.11 1.05
N LEU A 126 -7.12 -0.69 1.89
CA LEU A 126 -6.48 -1.77 2.64
C LEU A 126 -5.72 -2.68 1.67
N SER A 127 -4.49 -2.98 2.03
CA SER A 127 -3.62 -3.87 1.28
C SER A 127 -2.82 -4.76 2.22
N LYS A 128 -2.02 -5.65 1.65
CA LYS A 128 -1.13 -6.52 2.40
C LYS A 128 0.30 -6.05 2.17
N SER A 129 1.03 -5.94 3.25
CA SER A 129 2.47 -5.76 3.23
C SER A 129 3.09 -6.65 4.31
N GLY A 130 4.29 -7.12 4.08
CA GLY A 130 4.98 -7.94 5.05
C GLY A 130 5.90 -8.95 4.39
N GLY A 131 6.64 -9.65 5.23
CA GLY A 131 7.50 -10.75 4.86
C GLY A 131 7.40 -11.85 5.92
N PHE A 132 7.93 -12.99 5.62
CA PHE A 132 8.10 -14.11 6.54
C PHE A 132 9.33 -14.92 6.13
N THR A 133 9.84 -15.69 7.08
CA THR A 133 10.83 -16.73 6.84
C THR A 133 10.20 -18.09 7.11
N ASP A 134 10.85 -19.17 6.66
CA ASP A 134 10.33 -20.52 6.90
C ASP A 134 10.44 -20.94 8.38
N GLU A 135 11.23 -20.22 9.19
CA GLU A 135 11.35 -20.36 10.63
C GLU A 135 10.22 -19.67 11.43
N ASP A 136 9.44 -18.80 10.79
CA ASP A 136 8.33 -18.15 11.47
C ASP A 136 7.28 -19.19 11.90
N PRO A 137 6.80 -19.15 13.15
CA PRO A 137 5.84 -20.13 13.66
C PRO A 137 4.55 -20.20 12.82
N ASP A 138 4.24 -19.12 12.09
CA ASP A 138 3.03 -18.95 11.29
C ASP A 138 3.31 -18.84 9.78
N ALA A 139 4.48 -19.33 9.35
CA ALA A 139 4.94 -19.19 7.94
C ALA A 139 3.93 -19.72 6.92
N ALA A 140 3.24 -20.82 7.21
CA ALA A 140 2.26 -21.40 6.29
C ALA A 140 1.06 -20.47 6.07
N TRP A 141 0.53 -19.86 7.13
CA TRP A 141 -0.55 -18.88 7.04
C TRP A 141 -0.07 -17.60 6.36
N LEU A 142 1.08 -17.06 6.76
CA LEU A 142 1.65 -15.85 6.17
C LEU A 142 1.86 -16.00 4.66
N ARG A 143 2.38 -17.14 4.21
CA ARG A 143 2.53 -17.45 2.79
C ARG A 143 1.18 -17.40 2.07
N SER A 144 0.16 -18.08 2.60
CA SER A 144 -1.18 -18.11 2.03
C SER A 144 -1.81 -16.71 2.02
N PHE A 145 -1.71 -15.99 3.13
CA PHE A 145 -2.25 -14.63 3.28
C PHE A 145 -1.61 -13.65 2.29
N LEU A 146 -0.27 -13.61 2.19
CA LEU A 146 0.42 -12.66 1.35
C LEU A 146 0.28 -12.94 -0.14
N THR A 147 0.11 -14.20 -0.54
CA THR A 147 -0.08 -14.58 -1.96
C THR A 147 -1.51 -14.45 -2.46
N ALA A 148 -2.51 -14.44 -1.58
CA ALA A 148 -3.91 -14.21 -1.97
C ALA A 148 -4.08 -12.83 -2.62
N PRO A 149 -5.00 -12.61 -3.57
CA PRO A 149 -5.19 -11.29 -4.20
C PRO A 149 -5.72 -10.24 -3.21
N ASP A 150 -6.61 -10.63 -2.31
CA ASP A 150 -7.32 -9.76 -1.37
C ASP A 150 -6.88 -10.00 0.08
N VAL A 151 -7.20 -9.06 0.96
CA VAL A 151 -7.11 -9.27 2.42
C VAL A 151 -8.24 -10.18 2.85
N ARG A 152 -7.93 -11.40 3.25
CA ARG A 152 -8.90 -12.41 3.75
C ARG A 152 -8.39 -12.96 5.08
N LEU A 153 -9.21 -12.84 6.09
CA LEU A 153 -8.87 -13.27 7.44
C LEU A 153 -9.66 -14.52 7.82
N PRO A 154 -9.06 -15.49 8.51
CA PRO A 154 -9.80 -16.62 9.09
C PRO A 154 -10.70 -16.16 10.25
N ALA A 155 -11.62 -17.01 10.67
CA ALA A 155 -12.50 -16.74 11.79
C ALA A 155 -11.72 -16.34 13.05
N GLY A 156 -12.24 -15.34 13.77
CA GLY A 156 -11.63 -14.80 14.98
C GLY A 156 -11.87 -13.31 15.16
N THR A 157 -11.33 -12.76 16.21
CA THR A 157 -11.28 -11.32 16.45
C THR A 157 -9.95 -10.78 15.97
N TRP A 158 -9.97 -9.67 15.25
CA TRP A 158 -8.78 -9.11 14.63
C TRP A 158 -8.65 -7.62 14.90
N ASP A 159 -7.45 -7.19 15.16
CA ASP A 159 -7.05 -5.78 15.13
C ASP A 159 -6.48 -5.47 13.74
N VAL A 160 -7.17 -4.60 13.01
CA VAL A 160 -6.74 -4.05 11.73
C VAL A 160 -6.12 -2.70 12.01
N THR A 161 -4.82 -2.57 11.81
CA THR A 161 -4.05 -1.38 12.13
C THR A 161 -3.48 -0.75 10.87
N ALA A 162 -3.82 0.51 10.63
CA ALA A 162 -3.13 1.35 9.66
C ALA A 162 -1.92 2.01 10.34
N LEU A 163 -0.79 2.01 9.66
CA LEU A 163 0.47 2.59 10.09
C LEU A 163 0.92 3.64 9.09
N ALA A 164 1.48 4.75 9.57
CA ALA A 164 2.15 5.73 8.73
C ALA A 164 3.46 6.17 9.42
N ASP A 165 4.58 5.97 8.73
CA ASP A 165 5.90 6.34 9.22
C ASP A 165 6.57 7.27 8.19
N PHE A 166 6.87 8.50 8.61
CA PHE A 166 7.46 9.52 7.73
C PHE A 166 8.25 10.57 8.49
N THR A 167 9.09 11.31 7.77
CA THR A 167 9.80 12.48 8.29
C THR A 167 9.32 13.76 7.61
N GLU A 168 9.33 14.86 8.34
CA GLU A 168 9.26 16.22 7.79
C GLU A 168 10.70 16.70 7.61
N GLY A 169 11.05 17.23 6.45
CA GLY A 169 12.42 17.71 6.19
C GLY A 169 12.87 17.41 4.76
N ASP A 170 14.15 17.14 4.59
CA ASP A 170 14.76 17.01 3.26
C ASP A 170 15.05 15.56 2.83
N SER A 171 14.88 14.59 3.74
CA SER A 171 15.18 13.18 3.47
C SER A 171 14.54 12.24 4.50
N CYS A 172 14.54 10.95 4.22
CA CYS A 172 14.26 9.89 5.20
C CYS A 172 15.40 9.80 6.19
N GLY A 173 15.21 10.31 7.39
CA GLY A 173 16.22 10.36 8.44
C GLY A 173 15.66 10.04 9.81
N ALA A 174 16.47 10.26 10.85
CA ALA A 174 16.05 10.13 12.24
C ALA A 174 15.06 11.26 12.61
N GLY A 175 14.17 11.00 13.58
CA GLY A 175 13.21 12.01 14.07
C GLY A 175 11.88 12.02 13.31
N GLY A 176 11.53 10.90 12.69
CA GLY A 176 10.26 10.73 12.00
C GLY A 176 9.04 10.69 12.93
N ARG A 177 7.88 10.79 12.30
CA ARG A 177 6.59 10.55 12.93
C ARG A 177 6.17 9.10 12.67
N SER A 178 5.69 8.44 13.71
CA SER A 178 5.03 7.15 13.62
C SER A 178 3.60 7.30 14.12
N MET A 179 2.63 6.85 13.34
CA MET A 179 1.21 6.94 13.64
C MET A 179 0.56 5.58 13.43
N ALA A 180 -0.38 5.21 14.30
CA ALA A 180 -1.13 3.98 14.21
C ALA A 180 -2.61 4.21 14.53
N ALA A 181 -3.51 3.72 13.67
CA ALA A 181 -4.95 3.74 13.89
C ALA A 181 -5.50 2.32 13.76
N THR A 182 -6.20 1.82 14.79
CA THR A 182 -6.63 0.42 14.88
C THR A 182 -8.14 0.31 15.01
N VAL A 183 -8.76 -0.48 14.14
CA VAL A 183 -10.17 -0.89 14.23
C VAL A 183 -10.22 -2.39 14.52
N ARG A 184 -11.03 -2.77 15.52
CA ARG A 184 -11.27 -4.18 15.84
C ARG A 184 -12.43 -4.72 15.02
N VAL A 185 -12.25 -5.90 14.41
CA VAL A 185 -13.26 -6.60 13.61
C VAL A 185 -13.46 -8.02 14.09
N THR A 186 -14.64 -8.56 13.83
CA THR A 186 -14.97 -9.96 14.08
C THR A 186 -15.19 -10.67 12.76
N VAL A 187 -14.52 -11.79 12.56
CA VAL A 187 -14.67 -12.67 11.41
C VAL A 187 -15.32 -13.96 11.88
N ARG A 188 -16.46 -14.33 11.28
CA ARG A 188 -17.25 -15.52 11.61
C ARG A 188 -17.26 -16.49 10.44
N ASP A 189 -17.40 -17.78 10.74
CA ASP A 189 -17.61 -18.84 9.74
C ASP A 189 -18.97 -18.72 9.06
#